data_026491e29e074972b6919707e21bf9de
#
_entry.id   026491e29e074972b6919707e21bf9de
#
_cell.length_a   1.000
_cell.length_b   1.000
_cell.length_c   1.000
_cell.angle_alpha   90.00
_cell.angle_beta   90.00
_cell.angle_gamma   90.00
#
_symmetry.space_group_name_H-M   'P 1'
#
loop_
_entity.id
_entity.type
_entity.pdbx_description
1 polymer ?
#
loop_
_entity_poly.entity_id
_entity_poly.type
_entity_poly.pdbx_seq_one_letter_code
_entity_poly.pdbx_strand_id
1 'polypeptide(L)'
;MTTDSVKLVFSGVISTQLWFAALLANVGVMTLLAFTDGELFPNLSGGATAILSISIILGAIASIVTHWKLTRAMALAHADEQGDVGAWIVWGVVAMLPAAIISILLYIGSDKQPFWLLSSFISGAASCLLVPLLVHAAGCAINRNSPSRNSIIDYWWSRYKRLFVAYFIASVPLTMFSDALDHYGKSTPTVAVFSAFVSSILYFIITLLTIAVTVIAYREAEVGKPVSAI
;
A
#
# COMPACT_ATOMS: atom_id res chain seq x y z
N MET A 1 -11.04 9.41 11.77
CA MET A 1 -10.47 8.47 10.77
C MET A 1 -8.95 8.27 10.92
N THR A 2 -8.12 9.29 10.73
CA THR A 2 -6.65 9.11 10.85
C THR A 2 -6.22 8.64 12.24
N THR A 3 -6.71 9.26 13.31
CA THR A 3 -6.46 8.84 14.70
C THR A 3 -6.96 7.43 14.98
N ASP A 4 -8.10 7.07 14.43
CA ASP A 4 -8.70 5.73 14.61
C ASP A 4 -7.91 4.67 13.83
N SER A 5 -7.34 5.04 12.66
CA SER A 5 -6.46 4.14 11.91
C SER A 5 -5.21 3.81 12.70
N VAL A 6 -4.58 4.79 13.34
CA VAL A 6 -3.42 4.55 14.22
C VAL A 6 -3.82 3.64 15.38
N LYS A 7 -4.95 3.91 16.04
CA LYS A 7 -5.45 3.05 17.12
C LYS A 7 -5.70 1.63 16.65
N LEU A 8 -6.29 1.45 15.46
CA LEU A 8 -6.59 0.14 14.91
C LEU A 8 -5.32 -0.67 14.64
N VAL A 9 -4.28 -0.05 14.07
CA VAL A 9 -2.99 -0.71 13.82
C VAL A 9 -2.35 -1.25 15.10
N PHE A 10 -2.46 -0.51 16.21
CA PHE A 10 -1.84 -0.86 17.49
C PHE A 10 -2.81 -1.49 18.52
N SER A 11 -4.03 -1.82 18.11
CA SER A 11 -5.07 -2.38 19.01
C SER A 11 -4.88 -3.84 19.40
N GLY A 12 -3.85 -4.52 18.89
CA GLY A 12 -3.64 -5.96 19.13
C GLY A 12 -4.54 -6.88 18.30
N VAL A 13 -5.36 -6.33 17.41
CA VAL A 13 -6.22 -7.10 16.47
C VAL A 13 -5.38 -7.93 15.50
N ILE A 14 -4.20 -7.44 15.15
CA ILE A 14 -3.26 -8.14 14.27
C ILE A 14 -2.39 -9.04 15.15
N SER A 15 -2.41 -10.34 14.87
CA SER A 15 -1.53 -11.27 15.59
C SER A 15 -0.06 -10.91 15.35
N THR A 16 0.78 -11.11 16.39
CA THR A 16 2.22 -10.85 16.33
C THR A 16 2.87 -11.59 15.14
N GLN A 17 2.45 -12.83 14.90
CA GLN A 17 2.95 -13.64 13.78
C GLN A 17 2.64 -13.02 12.42
N LEU A 18 1.40 -12.54 12.22
CA LEU A 18 0.99 -11.88 10.97
C LEU A 18 1.74 -10.55 10.80
N TRP A 19 1.95 -9.81 11.90
CA TRP A 19 2.70 -8.57 11.90
C TRP A 19 4.14 -8.79 11.41
N PHE A 20 4.83 -9.79 12.02
CA PHE A 20 6.19 -10.16 11.61
C PHE A 20 6.25 -10.69 10.18
N ALA A 21 5.32 -11.54 9.77
CA ALA A 21 5.29 -12.07 8.41
C ALA A 21 5.12 -10.95 7.36
N ALA A 22 4.23 -9.99 7.63
CA ALA A 22 4.00 -8.86 6.74
C ALA A 22 5.20 -7.89 6.71
N LEU A 23 5.81 -7.62 7.86
CA LEU A 23 7.04 -6.83 7.96
C LEU A 23 8.16 -7.46 7.15
N LEU A 24 8.44 -8.74 7.36
CA LEU A 24 9.49 -9.47 6.65
C LEU A 24 9.23 -9.52 5.14
N ALA A 25 7.99 -9.76 4.71
CA ALA A 25 7.64 -9.78 3.29
C ALA A 25 7.89 -8.41 2.62
N ASN A 26 7.44 -7.33 3.26
CA ASN A 26 7.62 -5.98 2.71
C ASN A 26 9.07 -5.52 2.74
N VAL A 27 9.72 -5.61 3.90
CA VAL A 27 11.14 -5.20 4.08
C VAL A 27 12.05 -6.05 3.20
N GLY A 28 11.80 -7.36 3.12
CA GLY A 28 12.56 -8.27 2.29
C GLY A 28 12.53 -7.88 0.82
N VAL A 29 11.34 -7.67 0.25
CA VAL A 29 11.17 -7.29 -1.15
C VAL A 29 11.87 -5.97 -1.47
N MET A 30 11.58 -4.93 -0.69
CA MET A 30 12.12 -3.59 -0.95
C MET A 30 13.64 -3.55 -0.78
N THR A 31 14.19 -4.24 0.23
CA THR A 31 15.64 -4.34 0.41
C THR A 31 16.29 -5.12 -0.73
N LEU A 32 15.68 -6.22 -1.19
CA LEU A 32 16.18 -6.98 -2.34
C LEU A 32 16.16 -6.15 -3.63
N LEU A 33 15.15 -5.30 -3.82
CA LEU A 33 15.10 -4.40 -4.97
C LEU A 33 16.27 -3.41 -5.00
N ALA A 34 16.81 -2.98 -3.84
CA ALA A 34 17.98 -2.12 -3.79
C ALA A 34 19.23 -2.78 -4.42
N PHE A 35 19.34 -4.11 -4.37
CA PHE A 35 20.44 -4.84 -5.00
C PHE A 35 20.32 -4.94 -6.52
N THR A 36 19.18 -4.55 -7.11
CA THR A 36 19.04 -4.49 -8.57
C THR A 36 19.60 -3.20 -9.18
N ASP A 37 20.01 -2.25 -8.36
CA ASP A 37 20.67 -1.03 -8.84
C ASP A 37 22.05 -1.35 -9.42
N GLY A 38 22.14 -1.38 -10.76
CA GLY A 38 23.35 -1.74 -11.48
C GLY A 38 24.49 -0.74 -11.31
N GLU A 39 24.24 0.50 -10.90
CA GLU A 39 25.26 1.48 -10.59
C GLU A 39 25.94 1.16 -9.26
N LEU A 40 25.17 0.70 -8.28
CA LEU A 40 25.69 0.33 -6.96
C LEU A 40 26.26 -1.09 -6.90
N PHE A 41 25.73 -2.00 -7.72
CA PHE A 41 26.10 -3.42 -7.74
C PHE A 41 26.42 -3.93 -9.17
N PRO A 42 27.42 -3.35 -9.86
CA PRO A 42 27.69 -3.64 -11.28
C PRO A 42 28.18 -5.07 -11.55
N ASN A 43 28.63 -5.80 -10.54
CA ASN A 43 29.29 -7.10 -10.69
C ASN A 43 28.46 -8.30 -10.22
N LEU A 44 27.12 -8.18 -10.19
CA LEU A 44 26.25 -9.33 -9.88
C LEU A 44 26.39 -10.39 -10.99
N SER A 45 26.82 -11.60 -10.61
CA SER A 45 26.87 -12.72 -11.54
C SER A 45 25.45 -13.09 -12.02
N GLY A 46 25.34 -13.66 -13.24
CA GLY A 46 24.04 -14.08 -13.78
C GLY A 46 23.26 -15.03 -12.86
N GLY A 47 23.95 -15.90 -12.13
CA GLY A 47 23.35 -16.77 -11.11
C GLY A 47 22.79 -15.98 -9.91
N ALA A 48 23.53 -14.99 -9.42
CA ALA A 48 23.08 -14.13 -8.34
C ALA A 48 21.85 -13.29 -8.76
N THR A 49 21.84 -12.77 -9.98
CA THR A 49 20.70 -12.03 -10.54
C THR A 49 19.45 -12.92 -10.64
N ALA A 50 19.59 -14.19 -11.06
CA ALA A 50 18.46 -15.11 -11.12
C ALA A 50 17.89 -15.42 -9.74
N ILE A 51 18.73 -15.70 -8.75
CA ILE A 51 18.31 -15.93 -7.36
C ILE A 51 17.61 -14.68 -6.81
N LEU A 52 18.16 -13.50 -7.04
CA LEU A 52 17.57 -12.23 -6.61
C LEU A 52 16.18 -12.03 -7.22
N SER A 53 16.03 -12.24 -8.54
CA SER A 53 14.74 -12.12 -9.23
C SER A 53 13.69 -13.08 -8.67
N ILE A 54 14.05 -14.34 -8.45
CA ILE A 54 13.16 -15.34 -7.85
C ILE A 54 12.76 -14.90 -6.43
N SER A 55 13.71 -14.44 -5.63
CA SER A 55 13.45 -13.97 -4.25
C SER A 55 12.51 -12.76 -4.22
N ILE A 56 12.65 -11.82 -5.15
CA ILE A 56 11.76 -10.66 -5.30
C ILE A 56 10.34 -11.12 -5.66
N ILE A 57 10.20 -12.05 -6.61
CA ILE A 57 8.88 -12.58 -7.01
C ILE A 57 8.20 -13.29 -5.83
N LEU A 58 8.91 -14.16 -5.13
CA LEU A 58 8.37 -14.88 -3.97
C LEU A 58 7.98 -13.90 -2.84
N GLY A 59 8.82 -12.91 -2.59
CA GLY A 59 8.55 -11.86 -1.62
C GLY A 59 7.32 -11.01 -2.00
N ALA A 60 7.15 -10.67 -3.28
CA ALA A 60 5.97 -9.95 -3.77
C ALA A 60 4.69 -10.76 -3.56
N ILE A 61 4.72 -12.08 -3.85
CA ILE A 61 3.59 -12.97 -3.58
C ILE A 61 3.29 -13.01 -2.07
N ALA A 62 4.31 -13.16 -1.23
CA ALA A 62 4.16 -13.14 0.22
C ALA A 62 3.58 -11.82 0.72
N SER A 63 4.00 -10.70 0.14
CA SER A 63 3.46 -9.36 0.44
C SER A 63 1.97 -9.27 0.10
N ILE A 64 1.54 -9.73 -1.08
CA ILE A 64 0.13 -9.78 -1.47
C ILE A 64 -0.70 -10.61 -0.48
N VAL A 65 -0.23 -11.81 -0.13
CA VAL A 65 -0.92 -12.70 0.81
C VAL A 65 -1.03 -12.07 2.21
N THR A 66 0.04 -11.43 2.67
CA THR A 66 0.05 -10.77 4.00
C THR A 66 -0.84 -9.52 4.00
N HIS A 67 -0.89 -8.73 2.93
CA HIS A 67 -1.82 -7.60 2.78
C HIS A 67 -3.29 -8.05 2.87
N TRP A 68 -3.62 -9.12 2.15
CA TRP A 68 -4.94 -9.73 2.22
C TRP A 68 -5.31 -10.12 3.65
N LYS A 69 -4.41 -10.85 4.34
CA LYS A 69 -4.63 -11.27 5.73
C LYS A 69 -4.71 -10.10 6.70
N LEU A 70 -3.89 -9.06 6.52
CA LEU A 70 -3.94 -7.84 7.32
C LEU A 70 -5.28 -7.12 7.17
N THR A 71 -5.78 -6.98 5.93
CA THR A 71 -7.08 -6.35 5.66
C THR A 71 -8.20 -7.09 6.39
N ARG A 72 -8.21 -8.42 6.32
CA ARG A 72 -9.20 -9.25 7.02
C ARG A 72 -9.07 -9.18 8.56
N ALA A 73 -7.84 -9.22 9.07
CA ALA A 73 -7.60 -9.11 10.51
C ALA A 73 -8.04 -7.75 11.06
N MET A 74 -7.69 -6.65 10.39
CA MET A 74 -8.11 -5.30 10.80
C MET A 74 -9.63 -5.10 10.72
N ALA A 75 -10.29 -5.80 9.80
CA ALA A 75 -11.74 -5.76 9.67
C ALA A 75 -12.46 -6.63 10.72
N LEU A 76 -11.74 -7.42 11.52
CA LEU A 76 -12.31 -8.46 12.38
C LEU A 76 -13.22 -9.42 11.59
N ALA A 77 -12.82 -9.75 10.35
CA ALA A 77 -13.59 -10.63 9.50
C ALA A 77 -13.74 -12.01 10.14
N HIS A 78 -14.97 -12.47 10.25
CA HIS A 78 -15.26 -13.81 10.79
C HIS A 78 -14.75 -14.91 9.85
N ALA A 79 -14.51 -16.11 10.39
CA ALA A 79 -13.97 -17.23 9.63
C ALA A 79 -14.92 -17.73 8.53
N ASP A 80 -16.23 -17.51 8.69
CA ASP A 80 -17.30 -17.81 7.74
C ASP A 80 -17.48 -16.73 6.64
N GLU A 81 -16.93 -15.54 6.83
CA GLU A 81 -16.93 -14.50 5.80
C GLU A 81 -15.89 -14.85 4.71
N GLN A 82 -16.38 -15.31 3.57
CA GLN A 82 -15.54 -15.62 2.41
C GLN A 82 -15.29 -14.34 1.59
N GLY A 83 -14.05 -13.84 1.61
CA GLY A 83 -13.62 -12.76 0.73
C GLY A 83 -13.33 -13.26 -0.69
N ASP A 84 -13.32 -12.34 -1.66
CA ASP A 84 -12.92 -12.57 -3.05
C ASP A 84 -11.53 -11.97 -3.32
N VAL A 85 -10.50 -12.82 -3.31
CA VAL A 85 -9.09 -12.42 -3.56
C VAL A 85 -8.93 -11.82 -4.94
N GLY A 86 -9.59 -12.40 -5.96
CA GLY A 86 -9.49 -11.92 -7.34
C GLY A 86 -10.06 -10.51 -7.47
N ALA A 87 -11.26 -10.28 -6.96
CA ALA A 87 -11.87 -8.95 -6.97
C ALA A 87 -11.04 -7.94 -6.15
N TRP A 88 -10.52 -8.32 -5.00
CA TRP A 88 -9.65 -7.47 -4.19
C TRP A 88 -8.41 -7.01 -4.97
N ILE A 89 -7.71 -7.93 -5.65
CA ILE A 89 -6.52 -7.60 -6.46
C ILE A 89 -6.92 -6.68 -7.61
N VAL A 90 -7.96 -7.02 -8.36
CA VAL A 90 -8.38 -6.23 -9.54
C VAL A 90 -8.71 -4.79 -9.13
N TRP A 91 -9.54 -4.60 -8.11
CA TRP A 91 -9.92 -3.26 -7.66
C TRP A 91 -8.77 -2.50 -7.02
N GLY A 92 -7.87 -3.19 -6.30
CA GLY A 92 -6.65 -2.60 -5.78
C GLY A 92 -5.74 -2.08 -6.89
N VAL A 93 -5.51 -2.88 -7.93
CA VAL A 93 -4.72 -2.47 -9.11
C VAL A 93 -5.37 -1.30 -9.84
N VAL A 94 -6.68 -1.37 -10.12
CA VAL A 94 -7.40 -0.26 -10.80
C VAL A 94 -7.30 1.05 -10.00
N ALA A 95 -7.40 0.98 -8.68
CA ALA A 95 -7.29 2.15 -7.83
C ALA A 95 -5.89 2.80 -7.86
N MET A 96 -4.84 2.01 -8.10
CA MET A 96 -3.46 2.49 -8.15
C MET A 96 -3.01 2.94 -9.55
N LEU A 97 -3.80 2.68 -10.60
CA LEU A 97 -3.45 3.06 -11.98
C LEU A 97 -3.10 4.54 -12.15
N PRO A 98 -3.83 5.54 -11.58
CA PRO A 98 -3.45 6.94 -11.74
C PRO A 98 -2.06 7.24 -11.20
N ALA A 99 -1.71 6.69 -10.04
CA ALA A 99 -0.38 6.87 -9.46
C ALA A 99 0.70 6.24 -10.33
N ALA A 100 0.48 5.02 -10.83
CA ALA A 100 1.41 4.33 -11.71
C ALA A 100 1.63 5.10 -13.02
N ILE A 101 0.57 5.55 -13.68
CA ILE A 101 0.65 6.32 -14.92
C ILE A 101 1.41 7.63 -14.69
N ILE A 102 1.07 8.37 -13.64
CA ILE A 102 1.72 9.63 -13.31
C ILE A 102 3.20 9.40 -12.97
N SER A 103 3.53 8.38 -12.20
CA SER A 103 4.92 8.05 -11.88
C SER A 103 5.74 7.73 -13.13
N ILE A 104 5.18 6.97 -14.09
CA ILE A 104 5.84 6.68 -15.37
C ILE A 104 6.05 7.95 -16.19
N LEU A 105 5.02 8.80 -16.30
CA LEU A 105 5.13 10.06 -17.05
C LEU A 105 6.16 11.01 -16.45
N LEU A 106 6.22 11.10 -15.13
CA LEU A 106 7.20 11.92 -14.43
C LEU A 106 8.62 11.35 -14.59
N TYR A 107 8.78 10.02 -14.55
CA TYR A 107 10.07 9.37 -14.78
C TYR A 107 10.60 9.63 -16.20
N ILE A 108 9.75 9.49 -17.23
CA ILE A 108 10.14 9.75 -18.63
C ILE A 108 10.46 11.23 -18.86
N GLY A 109 9.79 12.15 -18.16
CA GLY A 109 9.99 13.60 -18.30
C GLY A 109 11.13 14.19 -17.46
N SER A 110 11.73 13.42 -16.54
CA SER A 110 12.67 13.94 -15.56
C SER A 110 14.14 13.63 -15.87
N ASP A 111 14.67 14.19 -16.96
CA ASP A 111 16.13 14.20 -17.15
C ASP A 111 16.87 15.15 -16.18
N LYS A 112 16.19 15.84 -15.26
CA LYS A 112 16.77 16.85 -14.37
C LYS A 112 16.32 16.70 -12.92
N GLN A 113 17.29 16.47 -12.08
CA GLN A 113 17.22 16.16 -10.64
C GLN A 113 16.51 17.11 -9.64
N PRO A 114 16.17 18.39 -9.91
CA PRO A 114 15.60 19.22 -8.84
C PRO A 114 14.11 18.95 -8.54
N PHE A 115 13.45 18.10 -9.35
CA PHE A 115 11.99 17.90 -9.24
C PHE A 115 11.54 16.58 -8.56
N TRP A 116 12.48 15.79 -8.01
CA TRP A 116 12.12 14.51 -7.39
C TRP A 116 11.10 14.65 -6.24
N LEU A 117 11.23 15.67 -5.40
CA LEU A 117 10.29 15.92 -4.29
C LEU A 117 8.88 16.26 -4.79
N LEU A 118 8.79 17.08 -5.85
CA LEU A 118 7.53 17.41 -6.48
C LEU A 118 6.93 16.19 -7.18
N SER A 119 7.76 15.38 -7.83
CA SER A 119 7.36 14.12 -8.46
C SER A 119 6.78 13.15 -7.43
N SER A 120 7.45 12.97 -6.29
CA SER A 120 7.01 12.17 -5.17
C SER A 120 5.68 12.63 -4.60
N PHE A 121 5.53 13.95 -4.39
CA PHE A 121 4.28 14.55 -3.94
C PHE A 121 3.13 14.32 -4.93
N ILE A 122 3.35 14.58 -6.23
CA ILE A 122 2.31 14.42 -7.26
C ILE A 122 1.90 12.95 -7.40
N SER A 123 2.86 12.02 -7.40
CA SER A 123 2.59 10.58 -7.46
C SER A 123 1.83 10.11 -6.21
N GLY A 124 2.25 10.56 -5.04
CA GLY A 124 1.55 10.27 -3.78
C GLY A 124 0.13 10.84 -3.75
N ALA A 125 -0.07 12.07 -4.21
CA ALA A 125 -1.41 12.66 -4.33
C ALA A 125 -2.28 11.90 -5.35
N ALA A 126 -1.69 11.42 -6.45
CA ALA A 126 -2.38 10.63 -7.46
C ALA A 126 -2.88 9.28 -6.91
N SER A 127 -2.16 8.66 -5.97
CA SER A 127 -2.61 7.44 -5.29
C SER A 127 -3.89 7.64 -4.49
N CYS A 128 -4.20 8.88 -4.11
CA CYS A 128 -5.41 9.23 -3.37
C CYS A 128 -6.64 9.44 -4.27
N LEU A 129 -6.48 9.55 -5.60
CA LEU A 129 -7.58 9.94 -6.50
C LEU A 129 -8.71 8.91 -6.53
N LEU A 130 -8.39 7.63 -6.51
CA LEU A 130 -9.36 6.55 -6.59
C LEU A 130 -9.51 5.77 -5.27
N VAL A 131 -9.28 6.44 -4.12
CA VAL A 131 -9.43 5.83 -2.79
C VAL A 131 -10.80 5.17 -2.56
N PRO A 132 -11.94 5.67 -3.07
CA PRO A 132 -13.21 4.95 -2.97
C PRO A 132 -13.17 3.53 -3.56
N LEU A 133 -12.36 3.29 -4.61
CA LEU A 133 -12.15 1.95 -5.16
C LEU A 133 -11.31 1.07 -4.24
N LEU A 134 -10.34 1.64 -3.49
CA LEU A 134 -9.61 0.91 -2.46
C LEU A 134 -10.50 0.48 -1.30
N VAL A 135 -11.46 1.33 -0.93
CA VAL A 135 -12.47 0.96 0.09
C VAL A 135 -13.33 -0.19 -0.42
N HIS A 136 -13.72 -0.16 -1.69
CA HIS A 136 -14.45 -1.28 -2.29
C HIS A 136 -13.59 -2.56 -2.36
N ALA A 137 -12.30 -2.45 -2.72
CA ALA A 137 -11.37 -3.56 -2.69
C ALA A 137 -11.28 -4.15 -1.26
N ALA A 138 -11.14 -3.33 -0.23
CA ALA A 138 -11.16 -3.79 1.16
C ALA A 138 -12.46 -4.56 1.48
N GLY A 139 -13.61 -4.09 0.99
CA GLY A 139 -14.89 -4.79 1.10
C GLY A 139 -14.86 -6.18 0.46
N CYS A 140 -14.28 -6.31 -0.75
CA CYS A 140 -14.11 -7.60 -1.42
C CYS A 140 -13.20 -8.56 -0.63
N ALA A 141 -12.20 -8.03 0.09
CA ALA A 141 -11.36 -8.83 0.97
C ALA A 141 -12.11 -9.38 2.18
N ILE A 142 -13.10 -8.65 2.67
CA ILE A 142 -13.82 -8.98 3.91
C ILE A 142 -14.97 -9.93 3.58
N ASN A 143 -15.82 -9.58 2.61
CA ASN A 143 -17.04 -10.31 2.31
C ASN A 143 -17.30 -10.37 0.80
N ARG A 144 -17.42 -11.59 0.26
CA ARG A 144 -17.75 -11.85 -1.15
C ARG A 144 -19.12 -11.29 -1.54
N ASN A 145 -20.05 -11.27 -0.61
CA ASN A 145 -21.40 -10.70 -0.76
C ASN A 145 -21.46 -9.23 -0.35
N SER A 146 -20.31 -8.54 -0.34
CA SER A 146 -20.23 -7.12 -0.04
C SER A 146 -21.32 -6.33 -0.77
N PRO A 147 -21.85 -5.27 -0.14
CA PRO A 147 -22.84 -4.38 -0.76
C PRO A 147 -22.41 -4.01 -2.18
N SER A 148 -23.38 -3.81 -3.06
CA SER A 148 -23.09 -3.54 -4.47
C SER A 148 -22.01 -2.45 -4.57
N ARG A 149 -21.04 -2.64 -5.43
CA ARG A 149 -19.96 -1.70 -5.73
C ARG A 149 -20.44 -0.25 -5.75
N ASN A 150 -21.56 -0.02 -6.44
CA ASN A 150 -22.12 1.31 -6.60
C ASN A 150 -22.48 1.97 -5.25
N SER A 151 -23.02 1.22 -4.30
CA SER A 151 -23.41 1.81 -3.01
C SER A 151 -22.24 2.25 -2.14
N ILE A 152 -21.07 1.56 -2.17
CA ILE A 152 -19.87 1.96 -1.44
C ILE A 152 -19.21 3.16 -2.12
N ILE A 153 -19.10 3.10 -3.44
CA ILE A 153 -18.49 4.17 -4.22
C ILE A 153 -19.31 5.44 -4.12
N ASP A 154 -20.63 5.37 -4.28
CA ASP A 154 -21.53 6.52 -4.18
C ASP A 154 -21.51 7.13 -2.77
N TYR A 155 -21.51 6.29 -1.72
CA TYR A 155 -21.39 6.75 -0.34
C TYR A 155 -20.13 7.59 -0.14
N TRP A 156 -18.95 7.10 -0.63
CA TRP A 156 -17.69 7.79 -0.45
C TRP A 156 -17.47 8.89 -1.48
N TRP A 157 -18.08 8.85 -2.64
CA TRP A 157 -18.00 9.95 -3.59
C TRP A 157 -18.62 11.22 -3.05
N SER A 158 -19.74 11.10 -2.33
CA SER A 158 -20.36 12.24 -1.64
C SER A 158 -19.52 12.78 -0.48
N ARG A 159 -18.62 11.95 0.09
CA ARG A 159 -17.73 12.29 1.22
C ARG A 159 -16.26 12.28 0.84
N TYR A 160 -15.98 12.42 -0.43
CA TYR A 160 -14.64 12.24 -1.00
C TYR A 160 -13.56 13.04 -0.28
N LYS A 161 -13.81 14.32 0.03
CA LYS A 161 -12.83 15.17 0.72
C LYS A 161 -12.34 14.55 2.04
N ARG A 162 -13.25 13.98 2.83
CA ARG A 162 -12.91 13.38 4.14
C ARG A 162 -12.03 12.15 3.96
N LEU A 163 -12.39 11.29 3.01
CA LEU A 163 -11.64 10.08 2.72
C LEU A 163 -10.28 10.40 2.11
N PHE A 164 -10.25 11.31 1.13
CA PHE A 164 -9.03 11.79 0.49
C PHE A 164 -8.05 12.35 1.52
N VAL A 165 -8.48 13.26 2.39
CA VAL A 165 -7.61 13.87 3.41
C VAL A 165 -7.08 12.81 4.38
N ALA A 166 -7.93 11.88 4.83
CA ALA A 166 -7.49 10.82 5.74
C ALA A 166 -6.43 9.92 5.10
N TYR A 167 -6.61 9.51 3.85
CA TYR A 167 -5.67 8.68 3.11
C TYR A 167 -4.40 9.44 2.77
N PHE A 168 -4.52 10.70 2.34
CA PHE A 168 -3.41 11.59 2.04
C PHE A 168 -2.47 11.75 3.24
N ILE A 169 -3.02 12.06 4.42
CA ILE A 169 -2.23 12.21 5.66
C ILE A 169 -1.58 10.89 6.06
N ALA A 170 -2.26 9.76 5.83
CA ALA A 170 -1.74 8.44 6.16
C ALA A 170 -0.60 7.97 5.25
N SER A 171 -0.54 8.45 4.00
CA SER A 171 0.40 7.95 2.99
C SER A 171 1.43 8.99 2.55
N VAL A 172 1.01 10.15 2.06
CA VAL A 172 1.87 11.05 1.27
C VAL A 172 3.07 11.59 2.05
N PRO A 173 2.96 12.09 3.29
CA PRO A 173 4.11 12.62 4.01
C PRO A 173 5.19 11.56 4.27
N LEU A 174 4.77 10.33 4.61
CA LEU A 174 5.71 9.24 4.86
C LEU A 174 6.34 8.73 3.56
N THR A 175 5.59 8.70 2.45
CA THR A 175 6.13 8.37 1.12
C THR A 175 7.19 9.38 0.71
N MET A 176 6.91 10.68 0.83
CA MET A 176 7.89 11.72 0.53
C MET A 176 9.16 11.60 1.39
N PHE A 177 9.01 11.27 2.66
CA PHE A 177 10.15 11.05 3.55
C PHE A 177 10.95 9.80 3.17
N SER A 178 10.28 8.71 2.79
CA SER A 178 10.91 7.49 2.27
C SER A 178 11.70 7.76 1.00
N ASP A 179 11.09 8.47 0.04
CA ASP A 179 11.73 8.81 -1.23
C ASP A 179 12.93 9.75 -1.02
N ALA A 180 12.87 10.64 -0.01
CA ALA A 180 13.99 11.47 0.38
C ALA A 180 15.16 10.63 0.91
N LEU A 181 14.89 9.63 1.75
CA LEU A 181 15.91 8.71 2.23
C LEU A 181 16.56 7.95 1.08
N ASP A 182 15.79 7.47 0.13
CA ASP A 182 16.29 6.74 -1.02
C ASP A 182 17.11 7.65 -1.96
N HIS A 183 16.68 8.91 -2.13
CA HIS A 183 17.41 9.87 -2.95
C HIS A 183 18.78 10.24 -2.36
N TYR A 184 18.82 10.54 -1.05
CA TYR A 184 20.06 10.93 -0.37
C TYR A 184 20.92 9.72 0.07
N GLY A 185 20.32 8.54 0.14
CA GLY A 185 20.99 7.30 0.56
C GLY A 185 21.95 6.70 -0.48
N LYS A 186 21.94 7.16 -1.74
CA LYS A 186 22.73 6.59 -2.85
C LYS A 186 24.20 7.00 -2.86
N SER A 187 24.80 7.33 -1.72
CA SER A 187 26.20 7.78 -1.67
C SER A 187 27.22 6.64 -1.69
N THR A 188 26.91 5.50 -1.08
CA THR A 188 27.72 4.28 -1.06
C THR A 188 26.80 3.05 -1.01
N PRO A 189 27.28 1.84 -1.44
CA PRO A 189 26.46 0.62 -1.37
C PRO A 189 25.92 0.32 0.03
N THR A 190 26.73 0.51 1.07
CA THR A 190 26.30 0.28 2.46
C THR A 190 25.20 1.24 2.90
N VAL A 191 25.35 2.53 2.59
CA VAL A 191 24.35 3.55 2.92
C VAL A 191 23.08 3.32 2.10
N ALA A 192 23.18 2.91 0.84
CA ALA A 192 22.03 2.61 0.00
C ALA A 192 21.20 1.44 0.55
N VAL A 193 21.85 0.35 0.98
CA VAL A 193 21.17 -0.80 1.59
C VAL A 193 20.50 -0.41 2.91
N PHE A 194 21.17 0.37 3.75
CA PHE A 194 20.60 0.86 5.00
C PHE A 194 19.40 1.80 4.75
N SER A 195 19.53 2.72 3.81
CA SER A 195 18.45 3.62 3.40
C SER A 195 17.24 2.83 2.89
N ALA A 196 17.46 1.87 1.98
CA ALA A 196 16.40 0.99 1.48
C ALA A 196 15.73 0.17 2.59
N PHE A 197 16.47 -0.28 3.59
CA PHE A 197 15.90 -0.97 4.75
C PHE A 197 14.99 -0.04 5.57
N VAL A 198 15.43 1.19 5.87
CA VAL A 198 14.62 2.17 6.62
C VAL A 198 13.40 2.58 5.81
N SER A 199 13.55 2.87 4.51
CA SER A 199 12.45 3.15 3.60
C SER A 199 11.43 2.02 3.56
N SER A 200 11.87 0.77 3.57
CA SER A 200 11.00 -0.41 3.58
C SER A 200 10.14 -0.47 4.84
N ILE A 201 10.69 -0.13 6.00
CA ILE A 201 9.91 -0.03 7.25
C ILE A 201 8.85 1.07 7.15
N LEU A 202 9.21 2.23 6.58
CA LEU A 202 8.25 3.31 6.37
C LEU A 202 7.13 2.90 5.42
N TYR A 203 7.44 2.24 4.31
CA TYR A 203 6.42 1.70 3.38
C TYR A 203 5.52 0.67 4.05
N PHE A 204 6.06 -0.15 4.95
CA PHE A 204 5.24 -1.06 5.74
C PHE A 204 4.26 -0.31 6.66
N ILE A 205 4.72 0.75 7.33
CA ILE A 205 3.85 1.60 8.17
C ILE A 205 2.77 2.28 7.32
N ILE A 206 3.12 2.83 6.15
CA ILE A 206 2.18 3.41 5.19
C ILE A 206 1.11 2.37 4.82
N THR A 207 1.52 1.16 4.51
CA THR A 207 0.64 0.05 4.17
C THR A 207 -0.35 -0.24 5.30
N LEU A 208 0.11 -0.36 6.53
CA LEU A 208 -0.77 -0.59 7.69
C LEU A 208 -1.79 0.53 7.86
N LEU A 209 -1.35 1.78 7.78
CA LEU A 209 -2.22 2.95 7.94
C LEU A 209 -3.26 3.05 6.82
N THR A 210 -2.86 2.79 5.58
CA THR A 210 -3.77 2.85 4.43
C THR A 210 -4.78 1.72 4.43
N ILE A 211 -4.40 0.50 4.81
CA ILE A 211 -5.33 -0.61 5.05
C ILE A 211 -6.32 -0.22 6.16
N ALA A 212 -5.85 0.31 7.28
CA ALA A 212 -6.72 0.72 8.39
C ALA A 212 -7.71 1.80 7.96
N VAL A 213 -7.28 2.82 7.19
CA VAL A 213 -8.19 3.85 6.65
C VAL A 213 -9.27 3.23 5.77
N THR A 214 -8.90 2.33 4.85
CA THR A 214 -9.86 1.71 3.92
C THR A 214 -10.83 0.77 4.62
N VAL A 215 -10.38 0.01 5.64
CA VAL A 215 -11.22 -0.87 6.45
C VAL A 215 -12.22 -0.07 7.29
N ILE A 216 -11.79 0.99 7.97
CA ILE A 216 -12.68 1.88 8.74
C ILE A 216 -13.70 2.52 7.82
N ALA A 217 -13.27 3.00 6.64
CA ALA A 217 -14.14 3.58 5.65
C ALA A 217 -15.20 2.58 5.15
N TYR A 218 -14.77 1.33 4.89
CA TYR A 218 -15.70 0.28 4.49
C TYR A 218 -16.76 0.01 5.56
N ARG A 219 -16.37 -0.17 6.82
CA ARG A 219 -17.30 -0.38 7.93
C ARG A 219 -18.25 0.81 8.14
N GLU A 220 -17.76 2.04 7.98
CA GLU A 220 -18.60 3.24 8.02
C GLU A 220 -19.68 3.23 6.92
N ALA A 221 -19.32 2.81 5.70
CA ALA A 221 -20.27 2.70 4.60
C ALA A 221 -21.31 1.58 4.80
N GLU A 222 -20.95 0.48 5.46
CA GLU A 222 -21.88 -0.59 5.80
C GLU A 222 -22.95 -0.12 6.81
N VAL A 223 -22.53 0.58 7.85
CA VAL A 223 -23.42 1.09 8.93
C VAL A 223 -24.30 2.25 8.43
N GLY A 224 -23.79 3.07 7.52
CA GLY A 224 -24.49 4.24 6.98
C GLY A 224 -25.62 3.94 6.00
N LYS A 225 -25.93 2.66 5.73
CA LYS A 225 -27.07 2.28 4.90
C LYS A 225 -28.38 2.39 5.69
N PRO A 226 -29.40 3.04 5.11
CA PRO A 226 -30.73 2.97 5.71
C PRO A 226 -31.19 1.49 5.74
N VAL A 227 -31.68 1.05 6.89
CA VAL A 227 -32.20 -0.31 7.17
C VAL A 227 -33.40 -0.68 6.27
N SER A 228 -33.78 0.16 5.33
CA SER A 228 -34.94 0.00 4.45
C SER A 228 -34.70 -0.82 3.17
N ALA A 229 -33.60 -1.61 3.11
CA ALA A 229 -33.27 -2.44 1.94
C ALA A 229 -33.02 -3.93 2.29
N ILE A 230 -33.70 -4.45 3.31
CA ILE A 230 -33.82 -5.89 3.59
C ILE A 230 -35.26 -6.31 3.40
#